data_17e2d6d2fa82ee7637c04b5caf58e90e
#
_entry.id   17e2d6d2fa82ee7637c04b5caf58e90e
#
_cell.length_a   1.000
_cell.length_b   1.000
_cell.length_c   1.000
_cell.angle_alpha   90.00
_cell.angle_beta   90.00
_cell.angle_gamma   90.00
#
_symmetry.space_group_name_H-M   'P 1'
#
loop_
_entity.id
_entity.type
_entity.pdbx_description
1 polymer ?
#
loop_
_entity_poly.entity_id
_entity_poly.type
_entity_poly.pdbx_seq_one_letter_code
_entity_poly.pdbx_strand_id
1 'polypeptide(L)'
;AGIVAASMGISVAKHGNRAVSSRTGAADVIATLGLPLDLSPQEAVEILARDHFTFLFAQAYHPAMKHVAPIRRVLATPTIFNVLGPLLNPAHLTYQLMGVWDPAMLDMIAEAMVRLGRKRALVVHGAGTDEIAVHGTTVVREATPRGVKAYEITPEELGIRRWDLSDVLGGEPAENARLLREVFAGGGEP
;
A
#
# COMPACT_ATOMS: atom_id res chain seq x y z
N ALA A 1 7.92 0.73 -3.21
CA ALA A 1 7.62 -0.55 -3.89
C ALA A 1 6.88 -0.32 -5.22
N GLY A 2 5.71 0.38 -5.28
CA GLY A 2 4.90 0.48 -6.51
C GLY A 2 5.63 1.11 -7.71
N ILE A 3 6.34 2.21 -7.50
CA ILE A 3 7.12 2.89 -8.57
C ILE A 3 8.27 1.99 -9.06
N VAL A 4 8.93 1.26 -8.16
CA VAL A 4 9.99 0.31 -8.52
C VAL A 4 9.41 -0.85 -9.35
N ALA A 5 8.26 -1.40 -8.97
CA ALA A 5 7.59 -2.43 -9.77
C ALA A 5 7.20 -1.92 -11.16
N ALA A 6 6.74 -0.66 -11.26
CA ALA A 6 6.40 -0.04 -12.53
C ALA A 6 7.64 0.16 -13.43
N SER A 7 8.79 0.52 -12.88
CA SER A 7 10.04 0.62 -13.66
C SER A 7 10.52 -0.70 -14.24
N MET A 8 10.01 -1.83 -13.72
CA MET A 8 10.22 -3.18 -14.24
C MET A 8 9.15 -3.60 -15.27
N GLY A 9 8.27 -2.69 -15.70
CA GLY A 9 7.21 -2.95 -16.67
C GLY A 9 5.93 -3.55 -16.09
N ILE A 10 5.78 -3.60 -14.76
CA ILE A 10 4.56 -4.09 -14.11
C ILE A 10 3.59 -2.92 -13.98
N SER A 11 2.38 -3.07 -14.53
CA SER A 11 1.32 -2.04 -14.38
C SER A 11 0.80 -2.01 -12.94
N VAL A 12 0.98 -0.87 -12.28
CA VAL A 12 0.65 -0.66 -10.87
C VAL A 12 -0.39 0.45 -10.70
N ALA A 13 -1.56 0.09 -10.21
CA ALA A 13 -2.60 1.03 -9.78
C ALA A 13 -2.59 1.12 -8.24
N LYS A 14 -1.88 2.11 -7.70
CA LYS A 14 -1.79 2.31 -6.25
C LYS A 14 -2.97 3.12 -5.75
N HIS A 15 -3.83 2.49 -4.95
CA HIS A 15 -4.91 3.18 -4.26
C HIS A 15 -4.44 3.67 -2.88
N GLY A 16 -4.66 4.92 -2.56
CA GLY A 16 -4.17 5.49 -1.31
C GLY A 16 -4.82 6.80 -0.92
N ASN A 17 -4.52 7.25 0.30
CA ASN A 17 -5.08 8.48 0.86
C ASN A 17 -3.97 9.33 1.50
N ARG A 18 -4.34 10.55 1.95
CA ARG A 18 -3.53 11.37 2.84
C ARG A 18 -3.46 10.74 4.22
N ALA A 19 -2.47 11.15 5.00
CA ALA A 19 -2.35 10.76 6.41
C ALA A 19 -3.61 11.15 7.20
N VAL A 20 -4.02 10.28 8.12
CA VAL A 20 -5.11 10.55 9.09
C VAL A 20 -4.55 10.59 10.51
N SER A 21 -3.65 9.66 10.85
CA SER A 21 -3.04 9.53 12.17
C SER A 21 -1.51 9.50 12.14
N SER A 22 -0.91 9.17 11.00
CA SER A 22 0.54 9.20 10.79
C SER A 22 1.03 10.57 10.34
N ARG A 23 2.35 10.81 10.37
CA ARG A 23 2.99 12.05 9.90
C ARG A 23 2.82 12.25 8.39
N THR A 24 2.80 11.15 7.63
CA THR A 24 2.80 11.19 6.17
C THR A 24 1.94 10.06 5.62
N GLY A 25 1.06 10.38 4.70
CA GLY A 25 0.33 9.42 3.90
C GLY A 25 0.92 9.27 2.49
N ALA A 26 0.55 8.20 1.79
CA ALA A 26 1.04 7.96 0.44
C ALA A 26 0.71 9.11 -0.53
N ALA A 27 -0.49 9.68 -0.44
CA ALA A 27 -0.90 10.81 -1.29
C ALA A 27 -0.07 12.08 -1.01
N ASP A 28 0.36 12.30 0.24
CA ASP A 28 1.16 13.46 0.59
C ASP A 28 2.54 13.41 -0.06
N VAL A 29 3.16 12.23 -0.08
CA VAL A 29 4.45 12.01 -0.75
C VAL A 29 4.30 12.14 -2.27
N ILE A 30 3.26 11.54 -2.87
CA ILE A 30 2.99 11.62 -4.31
C ILE A 30 2.81 13.09 -4.75
N ALA A 31 2.04 13.88 -4.00
CA ALA A 31 1.88 15.32 -4.26
C ALA A 31 3.22 16.08 -4.14
N THR A 32 4.03 15.77 -3.13
CA THR A 32 5.34 16.40 -2.91
C THR A 32 6.35 16.02 -4.00
N LEU A 33 6.20 14.85 -4.62
CA LEU A 33 6.97 14.46 -5.80
C LEU A 33 6.55 15.22 -7.07
N GLY A 34 5.45 15.95 -7.03
CA GLY A 34 4.90 16.71 -8.16
C GLY A 34 3.96 15.90 -9.05
N LEU A 35 3.52 14.72 -8.59
CA LEU A 35 2.56 13.90 -9.32
C LEU A 35 1.12 14.34 -9.02
N PRO A 36 0.23 14.36 -10.03
CA PRO A 36 -1.16 14.79 -9.83
C PRO A 36 -1.94 13.77 -9.00
N LEU A 37 -2.81 14.28 -8.12
CA LEU A 37 -3.74 13.46 -7.34
C LEU A 37 -5.17 13.47 -7.93
N ASP A 38 -5.55 14.58 -8.55
CA ASP A 38 -6.92 14.80 -9.06
C ASP A 38 -7.04 14.35 -10.51
N LEU A 39 -6.75 13.06 -10.73
CA LEU A 39 -6.89 12.44 -12.04
C LEU A 39 -8.33 11.98 -12.26
N SER A 40 -8.89 12.30 -13.43
CA SER A 40 -10.07 11.62 -13.91
C SER A 40 -9.78 10.13 -14.17
N PRO A 41 -10.79 9.25 -14.17
CA PRO A 41 -10.58 7.83 -14.50
C PRO A 41 -9.90 7.61 -15.86
N GLN A 42 -10.22 8.46 -16.85
CA GLN A 42 -9.62 8.38 -18.19
C GLN A 42 -8.12 8.71 -18.16
N GLU A 43 -7.74 9.82 -17.52
CA GLU A 43 -6.33 10.21 -17.37
C GLU A 43 -5.54 9.15 -16.58
N ALA A 44 -6.15 8.56 -15.54
CA ALA A 44 -5.52 7.50 -14.76
C ALA A 44 -5.20 6.26 -15.62
N VAL A 45 -6.09 5.90 -16.54
CA VAL A 45 -5.88 4.79 -17.51
C VAL A 45 -4.76 5.14 -18.50
N GLU A 46 -4.76 6.34 -19.04
CA GLU A 46 -3.74 6.80 -19.99
C GLU A 46 -2.34 6.83 -19.37
N ILE A 47 -2.23 7.36 -18.14
CA ILE A 47 -0.99 7.37 -17.37
C ILE A 47 -0.53 5.94 -17.05
N LEU A 48 -1.44 5.06 -16.62
CA LEU A 48 -1.11 3.66 -16.34
C LEU A 48 -0.57 2.94 -17.60
N ALA A 49 -1.17 3.20 -18.76
CA ALA A 49 -0.74 2.59 -20.01
C ALA A 49 0.63 3.11 -20.48
N ARG A 50 0.92 4.40 -20.24
CA ARG A 50 2.17 5.05 -20.66
C ARG A 50 3.32 4.78 -19.71
N ASP A 51 3.07 4.93 -18.40
CA ASP A 51 4.10 5.01 -17.36
C ASP A 51 4.12 3.77 -16.45
N HIS A 52 3.22 2.81 -16.66
CA HIS A 52 3.03 1.62 -15.83
C HIS A 52 2.69 1.91 -14.35
N PHE A 53 2.47 3.18 -14.00
CA PHE A 53 2.10 3.58 -12.64
C PHE A 53 1.02 4.63 -12.66
N THR A 54 -0.02 4.43 -11.85
CA THR A 54 -1.00 5.49 -11.55
C THR A 54 -1.34 5.49 -10.07
N PHE A 55 -1.61 6.69 -9.54
CA PHE A 55 -2.06 6.86 -8.16
C PHE A 55 -3.55 7.19 -8.15
N LEU A 56 -4.34 6.32 -7.55
CA LEU A 56 -5.79 6.46 -7.43
C LEU A 56 -6.11 7.04 -6.06
N PHE A 57 -6.36 8.34 -6.02
CA PHE A 57 -6.61 9.07 -4.76
C PHE A 57 -7.99 8.73 -4.20
N ALA A 58 -8.03 8.11 -3.02
CA ALA A 58 -9.25 7.52 -2.46
C ALA A 58 -10.43 8.50 -2.36
N GLN A 59 -10.19 9.78 -2.08
CA GLN A 59 -11.26 10.78 -1.96
C GLN A 59 -11.93 11.07 -3.31
N ALA A 60 -11.20 10.99 -4.42
CA ALA A 60 -11.75 11.18 -5.76
C ALA A 60 -12.67 10.02 -6.19
N TYR A 61 -12.32 8.80 -5.79
CA TYR A 61 -13.06 7.59 -6.18
C TYR A 61 -14.16 7.17 -5.21
N HIS A 62 -14.15 7.68 -3.96
CA HIS A 62 -15.12 7.33 -2.92
C HIS A 62 -15.78 8.57 -2.32
N PRO A 63 -16.55 9.36 -3.09
CA PRO A 63 -17.12 10.63 -2.63
C PRO A 63 -18.08 10.46 -1.43
N ALA A 64 -18.71 9.31 -1.28
CA ALA A 64 -19.57 9.01 -0.13
C ALA A 64 -18.82 9.02 1.21
N MET A 65 -17.50 8.78 1.20
CA MET A 65 -16.69 8.79 2.42
C MET A 65 -16.64 10.15 3.11
N LYS A 66 -16.90 11.25 2.41
CA LYS A 66 -17.03 12.59 3.03
C LYS A 66 -18.09 12.66 4.13
N HIS A 67 -19.16 11.85 4.00
CA HIS A 67 -20.24 11.80 5.00
C HIS A 67 -19.88 10.94 6.22
N VAL A 68 -18.96 9.98 6.04
CA VAL A 68 -18.53 9.06 7.10
C VAL A 68 -17.34 9.62 7.90
N ALA A 69 -16.49 10.42 7.25
CA ALA A 69 -15.27 10.94 7.86
C ALA A 69 -15.48 11.74 9.17
N PRO A 70 -16.50 12.61 9.31
CA PRO A 70 -16.78 13.30 10.57
C PRO A 70 -17.15 12.34 11.70
N ILE A 71 -17.98 11.34 11.39
CA ILE A 71 -18.43 10.32 12.36
C ILE A 71 -17.25 9.50 12.85
N ARG A 72 -16.38 9.05 11.95
CA ARG A 72 -15.16 8.31 12.31
C ARG A 72 -14.24 9.11 13.22
N ARG A 73 -14.16 10.42 13.02
CA ARG A 73 -13.33 11.31 13.85
C ARG A 73 -13.86 11.42 15.28
N VAL A 74 -15.19 11.42 15.44
CA VAL A 74 -15.83 11.45 16.78
C VAL A 74 -15.71 10.10 17.48
N LEU A 75 -15.87 8.99 16.74
CA LEU A 75 -15.76 7.64 17.31
C LEU A 75 -14.36 7.31 17.80
N ALA A 76 -13.31 7.86 17.18
CA ALA A 76 -11.89 7.68 17.53
C ALA A 76 -11.49 6.20 17.74
N THR A 77 -12.19 5.27 17.09
CA THR A 77 -11.94 3.82 17.18
C THR A 77 -11.82 3.23 15.78
N PRO A 78 -11.08 2.12 15.60
CA PRO A 78 -11.06 1.38 14.33
C PRO A 78 -12.46 0.96 13.90
N THR A 79 -12.74 1.12 12.63
CA THR A 79 -14.01 0.74 12.01
C THR A 79 -13.75 -0.10 10.77
N ILE A 80 -14.78 -0.69 10.19
CA ILE A 80 -14.70 -1.43 8.94
C ILE A 80 -14.03 -0.61 7.81
N PHE A 81 -14.15 0.71 7.84
CA PHE A 81 -13.51 1.60 6.85
C PHE A 81 -11.98 1.64 6.94
N ASN A 82 -11.39 1.10 8.00
CA ASN A 82 -9.95 0.93 8.09
C ASN A 82 -9.44 -0.22 7.22
N VAL A 83 -10.32 -1.18 6.94
CA VAL A 83 -10.01 -2.37 6.11
C VAL A 83 -10.60 -2.29 4.71
N LEU A 84 -11.71 -1.58 4.53
CA LEU A 84 -12.36 -1.49 3.23
C LEU A 84 -11.54 -0.70 2.20
N GLY A 85 -10.79 0.32 2.62
CA GLY A 85 -10.04 1.17 1.70
C GLY A 85 -9.19 0.39 0.70
N PRO A 86 -8.29 -0.49 1.14
CA PRO A 86 -7.48 -1.31 0.22
C PRO A 86 -8.28 -2.32 -0.60
N LEU A 87 -9.42 -2.79 -0.11
CA LEU A 87 -10.30 -3.74 -0.81
C LEU A 87 -11.12 -3.07 -1.92
N LEU A 88 -11.34 -1.76 -1.82
CA LEU A 88 -12.14 -0.96 -2.74
C LEU A 88 -11.30 -0.22 -3.79
N ASN A 89 -10.13 -0.74 -4.15
CA ASN A 89 -9.37 -0.18 -5.26
C ASN A 89 -10.25 -0.17 -6.53
N PRO A 90 -10.47 1.00 -7.17
CA PRO A 90 -11.36 1.10 -8.33
C PRO A 90 -10.83 0.37 -9.58
N ALA A 91 -9.55 0.02 -9.63
CA ALA A 91 -8.99 -0.79 -10.71
C ALA A 91 -9.34 -2.28 -10.53
N HIS A 92 -9.58 -2.96 -11.65
CA HIS A 92 -9.75 -4.42 -11.68
C HIS A 92 -8.39 -5.10 -11.49
N LEU A 93 -8.03 -5.37 -10.23
CA LEU A 93 -6.75 -5.96 -9.88
C LEU A 93 -6.71 -7.46 -10.15
N THR A 94 -5.69 -7.91 -10.86
CA THR A 94 -5.35 -9.33 -11.03
C THR A 94 -4.52 -9.82 -9.85
N TYR A 95 -3.56 -8.99 -9.42
CA TYR A 95 -2.63 -9.22 -8.33
C TYR A 95 -2.76 -8.11 -7.30
N GLN A 96 -2.56 -8.40 -6.03
CA GLN A 96 -2.64 -7.39 -4.98
C GLN A 96 -1.63 -7.69 -3.86
N LEU A 97 -0.94 -6.65 -3.38
CA LEU A 97 -0.22 -6.66 -2.12
C LEU A 97 -0.94 -5.73 -1.15
N MET A 98 -1.24 -6.22 0.03
CA MET A 98 -1.91 -5.47 1.08
C MET A 98 -1.26 -5.73 2.43
N GLY A 99 -0.81 -4.67 3.10
CA GLY A 99 -0.41 -4.72 4.49
C GLY A 99 -1.59 -4.54 5.43
N VAL A 100 -1.51 -5.17 6.59
CA VAL A 100 -2.47 -5.03 7.69
C VAL A 100 -1.74 -4.69 8.99
N TRP A 101 -2.28 -3.74 9.73
CA TRP A 101 -1.72 -3.28 11.00
C TRP A 101 -1.95 -4.26 12.16
N ASP A 102 -2.97 -5.12 12.05
CA ASP A 102 -3.32 -6.13 13.04
C ASP A 102 -3.21 -7.52 12.41
N PRO A 103 -2.34 -8.40 12.89
CA PRO A 103 -2.18 -9.75 12.36
C PRO A 103 -3.44 -10.61 12.45
N ALA A 104 -4.38 -10.29 13.37
CA ALA A 104 -5.66 -10.99 13.45
C ALA A 104 -6.53 -10.79 12.19
N MET A 105 -6.25 -9.77 11.36
CA MET A 105 -6.97 -9.49 10.13
C MET A 105 -6.47 -10.30 8.93
N LEU A 106 -5.30 -10.92 9.01
CA LEU A 106 -4.64 -11.58 7.88
C LEU A 106 -5.56 -12.59 7.18
N ASP A 107 -6.15 -13.51 7.93
CA ASP A 107 -6.96 -14.59 7.36
C ASP A 107 -8.26 -14.05 6.75
N MET A 108 -8.95 -13.16 7.45
CA MET A 108 -10.19 -12.54 6.96
C MET A 108 -9.96 -11.76 5.65
N ILE A 109 -8.90 -11.00 5.57
CA ILE A 109 -8.57 -10.22 4.37
C ILE A 109 -8.14 -11.13 3.23
N ALA A 110 -7.35 -12.16 3.50
CA ALA A 110 -6.94 -13.13 2.48
C ALA A 110 -8.15 -13.87 1.88
N GLU A 111 -9.11 -14.27 2.70
CA GLU A 111 -10.37 -14.85 2.22
C GLU A 111 -11.18 -13.86 1.37
N ALA A 112 -11.24 -12.60 1.78
CA ALA A 112 -11.88 -11.55 0.98
C ALA A 112 -11.21 -11.39 -0.40
N MET A 113 -9.87 -11.46 -0.48
CA MET A 113 -9.13 -11.42 -1.75
C MET A 113 -9.48 -12.60 -2.67
N VAL A 114 -9.63 -13.80 -2.12
CA VAL A 114 -10.11 -14.98 -2.88
C VAL A 114 -11.50 -14.69 -3.47
N ARG A 115 -12.44 -14.22 -2.64
CA ARG A 115 -13.82 -13.90 -3.07
C ARG A 115 -13.89 -12.77 -4.09
N LEU A 116 -12.97 -11.81 -4.02
CA LEU A 116 -12.82 -10.73 -5.00
C LEU A 116 -12.18 -11.20 -6.33
N GLY A 117 -11.88 -12.49 -6.47
CA GLY A 117 -11.37 -13.09 -7.70
C GLY A 117 -9.93 -12.72 -8.05
N ARG A 118 -9.10 -12.37 -7.06
CA ARG A 118 -7.67 -12.13 -7.30
C ARG A 118 -7.01 -13.43 -7.74
N LYS A 119 -6.18 -13.38 -8.81
CA LYS A 119 -5.39 -14.55 -9.20
C LYS A 119 -4.33 -14.88 -8.16
N ARG A 120 -3.75 -13.85 -7.56
CA ARG A 120 -2.83 -13.97 -6.43
C ARG A 120 -2.83 -12.68 -5.63
N ALA A 121 -2.97 -12.78 -4.32
CA ALA A 121 -2.78 -11.65 -3.42
C ALA A 121 -1.91 -12.05 -2.25
N LEU A 122 -1.09 -11.13 -1.78
CA LEU A 122 -0.34 -11.26 -0.53
C LEU A 122 -0.93 -10.30 0.48
N VAL A 123 -1.35 -10.84 1.62
CA VAL A 123 -1.74 -10.06 2.79
C VAL A 123 -0.64 -10.24 3.83
N VAL A 124 -0.05 -9.15 4.28
CA VAL A 124 1.19 -9.19 5.06
C VAL A 124 1.11 -8.37 6.35
N HIS A 125 1.83 -8.84 7.36
CA HIS A 125 2.10 -8.11 8.59
C HIS A 125 3.55 -8.35 9.00
N GLY A 126 4.39 -7.33 8.98
CA GLY A 126 5.82 -7.46 9.20
C GLY A 126 6.28 -6.81 10.50
N ALA A 127 6.61 -7.61 11.51
CA ALA A 127 7.24 -7.17 12.76
C ALA A 127 6.62 -5.90 13.36
N GLY A 128 5.26 -5.85 13.43
CA GLY A 128 4.51 -4.72 14.00
C GLY A 128 4.16 -3.61 13.00
N THR A 129 4.41 -3.81 11.71
CA THR A 129 4.06 -2.88 10.63
C THR A 129 3.16 -3.53 9.58
N ASP A 130 2.46 -2.72 8.79
CA ASP A 130 1.65 -3.14 7.65
C ASP A 130 2.46 -3.24 6.35
N GLU A 131 3.72 -3.66 6.47
CA GLU A 131 4.67 -3.78 5.34
C GLU A 131 5.37 -5.15 5.34
N ILE A 132 6.09 -5.46 4.26
CA ILE A 132 7.10 -6.52 4.27
C ILE A 132 8.31 -5.95 4.99
N ALA A 133 8.57 -6.45 6.21
CA ALA A 133 9.56 -5.86 7.10
C ALA A 133 11.01 -6.25 6.72
N VAL A 134 11.89 -5.27 6.72
CA VAL A 134 13.35 -5.50 6.66
C VAL A 134 13.98 -5.57 8.06
N HIS A 135 13.21 -5.27 9.10
CA HIS A 135 13.64 -5.28 10.51
C HIS A 135 13.17 -6.51 11.29
N GLY A 136 12.42 -7.41 10.66
CA GLY A 136 11.92 -8.61 11.33
C GLY A 136 11.16 -9.54 10.41
N THR A 137 10.56 -10.55 11.01
CA THR A 137 9.76 -11.55 10.30
C THR A 137 8.45 -10.94 9.81
N THR A 138 8.07 -11.26 8.60
CA THR A 138 6.78 -10.93 8.00
C THR A 138 5.90 -12.17 7.91
N VAL A 139 4.74 -12.12 8.53
CA VAL A 139 3.69 -13.14 8.40
C VAL A 139 2.91 -12.87 7.12
N VAL A 140 2.74 -13.90 6.30
CA VAL A 140 2.10 -13.79 4.99
C VAL A 140 0.89 -14.72 4.89
N ARG A 141 -0.16 -14.20 4.28
CA ARG A 141 -1.26 -15.01 3.73
C ARG A 141 -1.28 -14.80 2.22
N GLU A 142 -0.99 -15.85 1.51
CA GLU A 142 -1.06 -15.86 0.05
C GLU A 142 -2.41 -16.42 -0.39
N ALA A 143 -3.25 -15.55 -0.92
CA ALA A 143 -4.57 -15.87 -1.43
C ALA A 143 -4.52 -16.17 -2.93
N THR A 144 -5.08 -17.28 -3.34
CA THR A 144 -5.23 -17.71 -4.74
C THR A 144 -6.62 -18.33 -4.93
N PRO A 145 -7.07 -18.60 -6.17
CA PRO A 145 -8.31 -19.36 -6.42
C PRO A 145 -8.33 -20.77 -5.79
N ARG A 146 -7.18 -21.30 -5.39
CA ARG A 146 -7.05 -22.61 -4.70
C ARG A 146 -7.21 -22.51 -3.19
N GLY A 147 -7.32 -21.29 -2.65
CA GLY A 147 -7.42 -21.02 -1.22
C GLY A 147 -6.27 -20.16 -0.70
N VAL A 148 -6.11 -20.15 0.60
CA VAL A 148 -5.11 -19.35 1.32
C VAL A 148 -3.99 -20.25 1.84
N LYS A 149 -2.75 -19.85 1.57
CA LYS A 149 -1.53 -20.46 2.13
C LYS A 149 -0.91 -19.49 3.15
N ALA A 150 -0.57 -20.00 4.33
CA ALA A 150 0.12 -19.26 5.38
C ALA A 150 1.60 -19.62 5.41
N TYR A 151 2.47 -18.61 5.54
CA TYR A 151 3.90 -18.76 5.73
C TYR A 151 4.51 -17.49 6.30
N GLU A 152 5.77 -17.55 6.63
CA GLU A 152 6.57 -16.43 7.09
C GLU A 152 7.75 -16.23 6.12
N ILE A 153 8.25 -15.00 6.06
CA ILE A 153 9.48 -14.65 5.37
C ILE A 153 10.34 -13.75 6.25
N THR A 154 11.64 -13.89 6.12
CA THR A 154 12.62 -13.05 6.80
C THR A 154 13.44 -12.27 5.78
N PRO A 155 14.05 -11.12 6.16
CA PRO A 155 14.93 -10.38 5.27
C PRO A 155 16.06 -11.25 4.72
N GLU A 156 16.65 -12.12 5.56
CA GLU A 156 17.78 -12.98 5.24
C GLU A 156 17.42 -13.98 4.14
N GLU A 157 16.22 -14.55 4.17
CA GLU A 157 15.72 -15.46 3.11
C GLU A 157 15.58 -14.77 1.76
N LEU A 158 15.44 -13.44 1.77
CA LEU A 158 15.39 -12.60 0.56
C LEU A 158 16.78 -12.04 0.16
N GLY A 159 17.84 -12.44 0.86
CA GLY A 159 19.18 -11.92 0.63
C GLY A 159 19.38 -10.48 1.11
N ILE A 160 18.52 -9.98 1.97
CA ILE A 160 18.56 -8.64 2.54
C ILE A 160 19.10 -8.73 3.96
N ARG A 161 20.06 -7.89 4.32
CA ARG A 161 20.49 -7.78 5.73
C ARG A 161 19.33 -7.28 6.58
N ARG A 162 19.28 -7.68 7.83
CA ARG A 162 18.31 -7.13 8.80
C ARG A 162 18.72 -5.70 9.18
N TRP A 163 17.73 -4.83 9.20
CA TRP A 163 17.86 -3.44 9.62
C TRP A 163 17.14 -3.22 10.95
N ASP A 164 17.38 -2.11 11.60
CA ASP A 164 16.59 -1.70 12.76
C ASP A 164 15.33 -0.96 12.31
N LEU A 165 14.27 -1.00 13.13
CA LEU A 165 13.05 -0.26 12.82
C LEU A 165 13.30 1.25 12.66
N SER A 166 14.25 1.81 13.44
CA SER A 166 14.66 3.21 13.34
C SER A 166 15.18 3.61 11.96
N ASP A 167 15.78 2.67 11.23
CA ASP A 167 16.39 2.94 9.92
C ASP A 167 15.33 3.11 8.82
N VAL A 168 14.14 2.56 9.03
CA VAL A 168 13.04 2.57 8.06
C VAL A 168 11.91 3.54 8.43
N LEU A 169 12.05 4.26 9.55
CA LEU A 169 11.08 5.28 9.92
C LEU A 169 11.18 6.47 8.98
N GLY A 170 10.05 6.82 8.38
CA GLY A 170 9.93 8.04 7.59
C GLY A 170 9.71 9.27 8.44
N GLY A 171 9.80 10.42 7.78
CA GLY A 171 9.55 11.74 8.36
C GLY A 171 8.35 12.45 7.74
N GLU A 172 8.47 13.77 7.61
CA GLU A 172 7.49 14.62 6.93
C GLU A 172 7.48 14.35 5.40
N PRO A 173 6.41 14.72 4.67
CA PRO A 173 6.29 14.44 3.25
C PRO A 173 7.47 14.89 2.40
N ALA A 174 8.04 16.06 2.70
CA ALA A 174 9.18 16.60 1.97
C ALA A 174 10.45 15.75 2.16
N GLU A 175 10.68 15.27 3.36
CA GLU A 175 11.81 14.39 3.69
C GLU A 175 11.65 13.04 2.99
N ASN A 176 10.48 12.41 3.08
CA ASN A 176 10.20 11.14 2.42
C ASN A 176 10.31 11.24 0.89
N ALA A 177 9.86 12.35 0.30
CA ALA A 177 10.02 12.59 -1.13
C ALA A 177 11.48 12.77 -1.54
N ARG A 178 12.31 13.42 -0.69
CA ARG A 178 13.76 13.54 -0.91
C ARG A 178 14.43 12.16 -0.90
N LEU A 179 14.17 11.37 0.14
CA LEU A 179 14.69 10.01 0.27
C LEU A 179 14.34 9.13 -0.94
N LEU A 180 13.07 9.20 -1.39
CA LEU A 180 12.65 8.45 -2.58
C LEU A 180 13.41 8.90 -3.85
N ARG A 181 13.66 10.20 -4.04
CA ARG A 181 14.44 10.69 -5.19
C ARG A 181 15.89 10.19 -5.12
N GLU A 182 16.48 10.15 -3.94
CA GLU A 182 17.83 9.62 -3.74
C GLU A 182 17.91 8.14 -4.09
N VAL A 183 16.97 7.33 -3.58
CA VAL A 183 16.87 5.90 -3.91
C VAL A 183 16.68 5.68 -5.41
N PHE A 184 15.83 6.46 -6.07
CA PHE A 184 15.59 6.34 -7.52
C PHE A 184 16.78 6.80 -8.34
N ALA A 185 17.63 7.66 -7.81
CA ALA A 185 18.90 8.05 -8.43
C ALA A 185 20.04 7.02 -8.20
N GLY A 186 19.75 5.90 -7.54
CA GLY A 186 20.74 4.86 -7.22
C GLY A 186 21.61 5.17 -6.00
N GLY A 187 21.21 6.15 -5.20
CA GLY A 187 21.81 6.48 -3.91
C GLY A 187 20.94 5.99 -2.75
N GLY A 188 21.41 6.28 -1.55
CA GLY A 188 20.71 5.96 -0.31
C GLY A 188 21.04 4.57 0.23
N GLU A 189 21.02 4.50 1.54
CA GLU A 189 20.85 3.25 2.29
C GLU A 189 19.39 3.23 2.78
N PRO A 190 18.81 2.04 3.09
CA PRO A 190 17.46 1.95 3.61
C PRO A 190 17.27 2.79 4.86
#